data_d460c7b1238e060478a268371e3f2163
#
_entry.id   d460c7b1238e060478a268371e3f2163
#
_cell.length_a   1.000
_cell.length_b   1.000
_cell.length_c   1.000
_cell.angle_alpha   90.00
_cell.angle_beta   90.00
_cell.angle_gamma   90.00
#
_symmetry.space_group_name_H-M   'P 1'
#
loop_
_entity.id
_entity.type
_entity.pdbx_description
1 polymer ?
#
loop_
_entity_poly.entity_id
_entity_poly.type
_entity_poly.pdbx_seq_one_letter_code
_entity_poly.pdbx_strand_id
1 'polypeptide(L)' 'MSRAEHVAWCKQRALEYVDAGDLQNALASMGSDLNKHPETANHPGIKLGLMLMMTGNLSTRDEMRRHIEGYN' A
#
# COMPACT_ATOMS: atom_id res chain seq x y z
N MET A 1 16.75 -8.42 -5.76
CA MET A 1 16.01 -7.16 -5.54
C MET A 1 16.26 -6.69 -4.13
N SER A 2 16.67 -5.45 -3.94
CA SER A 2 16.86 -4.88 -2.61
C SER A 2 15.49 -4.60 -1.96
N ARG A 3 15.51 -4.34 -0.65
CA ARG A 3 14.30 -3.95 0.07
C ARG A 3 13.68 -2.69 -0.54
N ALA A 4 14.51 -1.69 -0.83
CA ALA A 4 14.03 -0.44 -1.41
C ALA A 4 13.42 -0.65 -2.79
N GLU A 5 14.03 -1.49 -3.63
CA GLU A 5 13.50 -1.81 -4.94
C GLU A 5 12.19 -2.58 -4.85
N HIS A 6 12.10 -3.51 -3.89
CA HIS A 6 10.87 -4.27 -3.68
C HIS A 6 9.74 -3.37 -3.22
N VAL A 7 10.00 -2.46 -2.26
CA VAL A 7 9.00 -1.51 -1.78
C VAL A 7 8.54 -0.59 -2.92
N ALA A 8 9.48 -0.11 -3.74
CA ALA A 8 9.13 0.73 -4.89
C ALA A 8 8.23 0.00 -5.88
N TRP A 9 8.51 -1.28 -6.14
CA TRP A 9 7.69 -2.11 -7.01
C TRP A 9 6.27 -2.29 -6.43
N CYS A 10 6.18 -2.55 -5.12
CA CYS A 10 4.88 -2.66 -4.45
C CYS A 10 4.05 -1.39 -4.59
N LYS A 11 4.70 -0.23 -4.37
CA LYS A 11 4.05 1.06 -4.50
C LYS A 11 3.53 1.30 -5.91
N GLN A 12 4.34 1.01 -6.91
CA GLN A 12 3.95 1.20 -8.31
C GLN A 12 2.70 0.40 -8.64
N ARG A 13 2.65 -0.86 -8.25
CA ARG A 13 1.49 -1.72 -8.50
C ARG A 13 0.25 -1.19 -7.79
N ALA A 14 0.40 -0.78 -6.53
CA ALA A 14 -0.73 -0.25 -5.77
C ALA A 14 -1.24 1.06 -6.36
N LEU A 15 -0.34 1.93 -6.81
CA LEU A 15 -0.72 3.22 -7.40
C LEU A 15 -1.49 3.06 -8.72
N GLU A 16 -1.26 1.98 -9.45
CA GLU A 16 -2.06 1.67 -10.63
C GLU A 16 -3.55 1.46 -10.27
N TYR A 17 -3.81 0.80 -9.15
CA TYR A 17 -5.18 0.65 -8.64
C TYR A 17 -5.77 1.98 -8.18
N VAL A 18 -4.95 2.84 -7.54
CA VAL A 18 -5.39 4.17 -7.13
C VAL A 18 -5.83 4.98 -8.35
N ASP A 19 -5.03 4.95 -9.41
CA ASP A 19 -5.35 5.67 -10.64
C ASP A 19 -6.64 5.17 -11.28
N ALA A 20 -6.94 3.89 -11.13
CA ALA A 20 -8.19 3.30 -11.61
C ALA A 20 -9.38 3.59 -10.68
N GLY A 21 -9.15 4.23 -9.53
CA GLY A 21 -10.20 4.49 -8.55
C GLY A 21 -10.54 3.31 -7.66
N ASP A 22 -9.76 2.23 -7.71
CA ASP A 22 -9.99 1.00 -6.95
C ASP A 22 -9.15 1.00 -5.67
N LEU A 23 -9.61 1.76 -4.69
CA LEU A 23 -8.84 2.01 -3.47
C LEU A 23 -8.68 0.77 -2.60
N GLN A 24 -9.70 -0.07 -2.55
CA GLN A 24 -9.67 -1.30 -1.77
C GLN A 24 -8.59 -2.25 -2.30
N ASN A 25 -8.54 -2.44 -3.61
CA ASN A 25 -7.52 -3.29 -4.22
C ASN A 25 -6.13 -2.65 -4.19
N ALA A 26 -6.05 -1.32 -4.16
CA ALA A 26 -4.78 -0.63 -4.00
C ALA A 26 -4.10 -1.05 -2.68
N LEU A 27 -4.84 -1.00 -1.58
CA LEU A 27 -4.30 -1.40 -0.28
C LEU A 27 -4.05 -2.90 -0.21
N ALA A 28 -4.95 -3.71 -0.76
CA ALA A 28 -4.80 -5.17 -0.80
C ALA A 28 -3.56 -5.56 -1.60
N SER A 29 -3.31 -4.92 -2.73
CA SER A 29 -2.12 -5.14 -3.54
C SER A 29 -0.85 -4.81 -2.77
N MET A 30 -0.84 -3.67 -2.08
CA MET A 30 0.32 -3.26 -1.28
C MET A 30 0.65 -4.29 -0.21
N GLY A 31 -0.36 -4.73 0.56
CA GLY A 31 -0.17 -5.72 1.62
C GLY A 31 0.30 -7.07 1.08
N SER A 32 -0.33 -7.55 0.02
CA SER A 32 0.01 -8.81 -0.61
C SER A 32 1.44 -8.81 -1.16
N ASP A 33 1.82 -7.72 -1.84
CA ASP A 33 3.15 -7.63 -2.45
C ASP A 33 4.25 -7.47 -1.40
N LEU A 34 3.99 -6.74 -0.31
CA LEU A 34 4.95 -6.63 0.80
C LEU A 34 5.20 -7.99 1.47
N ASN A 35 4.18 -8.84 1.53
CA ASN A 35 4.31 -10.18 2.12
C ASN A 35 5.19 -11.13 1.31
N LYS A 36 5.50 -10.80 0.06
CA LYS A 36 6.36 -11.63 -0.80
C LYS A 36 7.83 -11.56 -0.42
N HIS A 37 8.22 -10.61 0.43
CA HIS A 37 9.60 -10.43 0.85
C HIS A 37 9.68 -10.48 2.37
N PRO A 38 10.58 -11.30 2.98
CA PRO A 38 10.65 -11.45 4.43
C PRO A 38 10.89 -10.14 5.18
N GLU A 39 11.66 -9.22 4.60
CA GLU A 39 11.98 -7.95 5.25
C GLU A 39 10.78 -7.01 5.35
N THR A 40 9.74 -7.20 4.52
CA THR A 40 8.58 -6.33 4.46
C THR A 40 7.28 -7.04 4.85
N ALA A 41 7.33 -8.34 5.16
CA ALA A 41 6.14 -9.14 5.43
C ALA A 41 5.32 -8.64 6.63
N ASN A 42 5.96 -8.03 7.62
CA ASN A 42 5.30 -7.53 8.83
C ASN A 42 5.36 -6.00 8.90
N HIS A 43 5.33 -5.33 7.77
CA HIS A 43 5.42 -3.88 7.74
C HIS A 43 4.26 -3.25 8.52
N PRO A 44 4.53 -2.37 9.50
CA PRO A 44 3.47 -1.79 10.34
C PRO A 44 2.48 -0.93 9.56
N GLY A 45 2.86 -0.42 8.40
CA GLY A 45 1.98 0.36 7.54
C GLY A 45 0.76 -0.41 7.04
N ILE A 46 0.86 -1.75 6.93
CA ILE A 46 -0.26 -2.57 6.48
C ILE A 46 -1.42 -2.51 7.48
N LYS A 47 -1.12 -2.71 8.77
CA LYS A 47 -2.15 -2.62 9.81
C LYS A 47 -2.70 -1.22 9.94
N LEU A 48 -1.83 -0.21 9.86
CA LEU A 48 -2.25 1.19 9.90
C LEU A 48 -3.20 1.50 8.73
N GLY A 49 -2.87 1.04 7.53
CA GLY A 49 -3.69 1.23 6.36
C GLY A 49 -5.08 0.62 6.52
N LEU A 50 -5.15 -0.62 7.05
CA LEU A 50 -6.43 -1.27 7.30
C LEU A 50 -7.27 -0.48 8.31
N MET A 51 -6.66 -0.02 9.38
CA MET A 51 -7.35 0.80 10.40
C MET A 51 -7.86 2.11 9.80
N LEU A 52 -7.03 2.80 9.02
CA LEU A 52 -7.43 4.04 8.37
C LEU A 52 -8.58 3.83 7.40
N MET A 53 -8.55 2.72 6.66
CA MET A 53 -9.63 2.39 5.73
C MET A 53 -10.94 2.12 6.47
N MET A 54 -10.88 1.41 7.59
CA MET A 54 -12.05 1.11 8.40
C MET A 54 -12.67 2.36 9.01
N THR A 55 -11.89 3.39 9.29
CA THR A 55 -12.37 4.66 9.87
C THR A 55 -12.72 5.70 8.81
N GLY A 56 -12.60 5.36 7.52
CA GLY A 56 -12.92 6.28 6.43
C GLY A 56 -11.81 7.26 6.07
N ASN A 57 -10.61 7.10 6.62
CA ASN A 57 -9.50 8.02 6.39
C ASN A 57 -8.73 7.76 5.08
N LEU A 58 -9.06 6.71 4.36
CA LEU A 58 -8.48 6.39 3.04
C LEU A 58 -9.59 6.27 2.00
N SER A 59 -10.52 7.21 2.00
CA SER A 59 -11.72 7.13 1.15
C SER A 59 -11.58 7.89 -0.17
N THR A 60 -10.49 8.63 -0.39
CA THR A 60 -10.22 9.34 -1.63
C THR A 60 -8.93 8.84 -2.27
N ARG A 61 -8.78 9.10 -3.59
CA ARG A 61 -7.55 8.77 -4.31
C ARG A 61 -6.33 9.47 -3.69
N ASP A 62 -6.47 10.75 -3.35
CA ASP A 62 -5.37 11.51 -2.78
C ASP A 62 -4.93 10.97 -1.43
N GLU A 63 -5.88 10.61 -0.57
CA GLU A 63 -5.56 10.03 0.73
C GLU A 63 -4.87 8.68 0.59
N MET A 64 -5.37 7.82 -0.28
CA MET A 64 -4.77 6.51 -0.51
C MET A 64 -3.39 6.65 -1.14
N ARG A 65 -3.22 7.56 -2.10
CA ARG A 65 -1.93 7.80 -2.74
C ARG A 65 -0.87 8.23 -1.73
N ARG A 66 -1.20 9.18 -0.86
CA ARG A 66 -0.27 9.64 0.19
C ARG A 66 0.10 8.51 1.13
N HIS A 67 -0.87 7.69 1.50
CA HIS A 67 -0.60 6.54 2.39
C HIS A 67 0.38 5.57 1.74
N ILE A 68 0.12 5.20 0.48
CA ILE A 68 0.98 4.25 -0.24
C ILE A 68 2.38 4.84 -0.45
N GLU A 69 2.48 6.10 -0.83
CA GLU A 69 3.77 6.76 -1.03
C GLU A 69 4.60 6.85 0.26
N GLY A 70 3.95 6.79 1.42
CA GLY A 70 4.62 6.84 2.71
C GLY A 70 5.26 5.54 3.18
N TYR A 71 5.05 4.42 2.50
CA TYR A 71 5.72 3.17 2.87
C TYR A 71 7.22 3.25 2.61
N ASN A 72 7.99 2.66 3.52
CA ASN A 72 9.44 2.59 3.42
C ASN A 72 9.92 1.15 3.44
#